data_56c471e7830adca3f9fe2006cb27ad43
#
_entry.id   56c471e7830adca3f9fe2006cb27ad43
#
_cell.length_a   1.000
_cell.length_b   1.000
_cell.length_c   1.000
_cell.angle_alpha   90.00
_cell.angle_beta   90.00
_cell.angle_gamma   90.00
#
_symmetry.space_group_name_H-M   'P 1'
#
loop_
_entity.id
_entity.type
_entity.pdbx_description
1 polymer ?
#
loop_
_entity_poly.entity_id
_entity_poly.type
_entity_poly.pdbx_seq_one_letter_code
_entity_poly.pdbx_strand_id
1 'polypeptide(L)'
;MIAEVRGNGTLAWRGRRLRCALGRGGITTMKQEGDGATPAGILPLRRLLYRADRIAPPTGALPREPIGTGDGWCDDPAHADYNHQVTLPHPARHEELSRTDHLYDLVAVLGWNDDPVMRGRGSAIFLHVARDDYAPTEGCVALALPDLLMLLTEGMTALHARTD
;
A
#
# COMPACT_ATOMS: atom_id res chain seq x y z
N MET A 1 5.85 8.34 -13.53
CA MET A 1 6.27 7.11 -14.26
C MET A 1 5.64 5.89 -13.57
N ILE A 2 5.29 4.87 -14.33
CA ILE A 2 4.51 3.71 -13.85
C ILE A 2 5.42 2.48 -13.77
N ALA A 3 5.43 1.80 -12.64
CA ALA A 3 6.05 0.49 -12.48
C ALA A 3 5.02 -0.61 -12.76
N GLU A 4 5.44 -1.72 -13.35
CA GLU A 4 4.56 -2.84 -13.68
C GLU A 4 4.73 -3.97 -12.67
N VAL A 5 3.62 -4.44 -12.08
CA VAL A 5 3.58 -5.55 -11.13
C VAL A 5 2.84 -6.73 -11.76
N ARG A 6 3.41 -7.93 -11.62
CA ARG A 6 2.86 -9.17 -12.16
C ARG A 6 2.55 -10.19 -11.09
N GLY A 7 1.59 -11.06 -11.38
CA GLY A 7 1.11 -12.09 -10.44
C GLY A 7 2.17 -13.08 -9.95
N ASN A 8 3.31 -13.16 -10.62
CA ASN A 8 4.44 -13.99 -10.19
C ASN A 8 5.34 -13.34 -9.10
N GLY A 9 4.94 -12.19 -8.55
CA GLY A 9 5.70 -11.49 -7.51
C GLY A 9 6.89 -10.70 -8.03
N THR A 10 6.83 -10.22 -9.26
CA THR A 10 7.86 -9.33 -9.83
C THR A 10 7.32 -7.94 -10.10
N LEU A 11 8.17 -6.94 -9.87
CA LEU A 11 7.94 -5.55 -10.24
C LEU A 11 9.02 -5.14 -11.26
N ALA A 12 8.57 -4.66 -12.41
CA ALA A 12 9.43 -4.15 -13.47
C ALA A 12 9.51 -2.62 -13.41
N TRP A 13 10.74 -2.10 -13.42
CA TRP A 13 11.04 -0.69 -13.39
C TRP A 13 12.30 -0.37 -14.19
N ARG A 14 12.18 0.43 -15.25
CA ARG A 14 13.34 0.91 -16.05
C ARG A 14 14.35 -0.20 -16.41
N GLY A 15 13.82 -1.35 -16.88
CA GLY A 15 14.66 -2.51 -17.24
C GLY A 15 15.13 -3.38 -16.07
N ARG A 16 14.88 -2.96 -14.83
CA ARG A 16 15.15 -3.77 -13.63
C ARG A 16 13.97 -4.66 -13.30
N ARG A 17 14.24 -5.79 -12.67
CA ARG A 17 13.23 -6.67 -12.06
C ARG A 17 13.49 -6.77 -10.57
N LEU A 18 12.49 -6.39 -9.79
CA LEU A 18 12.51 -6.44 -8.34
C LEU A 18 11.54 -7.51 -7.86
N ARG A 19 11.86 -8.13 -6.73
CA ARG A 19 10.93 -9.03 -6.05
C ARG A 19 9.90 -8.22 -5.27
N CYS A 20 8.63 -8.62 -5.32
CA CYS A 20 7.59 -8.03 -4.49
C CYS A 20 6.67 -9.11 -3.90
N ALA A 21 6.05 -8.81 -2.77
CA ALA A 21 4.93 -9.58 -2.23
C ALA A 21 3.62 -8.96 -2.71
N LEU A 22 2.63 -9.80 -2.90
CA LEU A 22 1.28 -9.45 -3.33
C LEU A 22 0.26 -10.00 -2.35
N GLY A 23 -0.99 -9.61 -2.51
CA GLY A 23 -2.10 -10.22 -1.80
C GLY A 23 -2.10 -11.75 -1.97
N ARG A 24 -2.41 -12.48 -0.89
CA ARG A 24 -2.49 -13.97 -0.92
C ARG A 24 -3.50 -14.48 -1.95
N GLY A 25 -4.48 -13.68 -2.35
CA GLY A 25 -5.45 -13.96 -3.41
C GLY A 25 -4.98 -13.63 -4.82
N GLY A 26 -3.71 -13.22 -5.01
CA GLY A 26 -3.19 -12.81 -6.31
C GLY A 26 -3.66 -11.43 -6.73
N ILE A 27 -3.65 -11.18 -8.04
CA ILE A 27 -4.16 -9.93 -8.64
C ILE A 27 -5.55 -10.19 -9.23
N THR A 28 -6.53 -9.35 -8.90
CA THR A 28 -7.92 -9.53 -9.33
C THR A 28 -8.51 -8.28 -9.96
N THR A 29 -9.33 -8.46 -10.99
CA THR A 29 -10.16 -7.40 -11.57
C THR A 29 -11.47 -7.19 -10.81
N MET A 30 -11.81 -8.10 -9.90
CA MET A 30 -13.07 -8.08 -9.12
C MET A 30 -12.78 -7.96 -7.63
N LYS A 31 -12.03 -6.93 -7.27
CA LYS A 31 -11.62 -6.69 -5.89
C LYS A 31 -12.82 -6.50 -4.95
N GLN A 32 -12.78 -7.23 -3.82
CA GLN A 32 -13.73 -7.10 -2.72
C GLN A 32 -12.99 -7.02 -1.38
N GLU A 33 -13.63 -6.38 -0.39
CA GLU A 33 -13.11 -6.36 0.98
C GLU A 33 -12.96 -7.79 1.52
N GLY A 34 -11.80 -8.07 2.13
CA GLY A 34 -11.54 -9.36 2.76
C GLY A 34 -11.13 -10.49 1.81
N ASP A 35 -11.02 -10.27 0.50
CA ASP A 35 -10.60 -11.30 -0.46
C ASP A 35 -9.09 -11.58 -0.46
N GLY A 36 -8.30 -10.77 0.22
CA GLY A 36 -6.84 -10.90 0.27
C GLY A 36 -6.14 -10.68 -1.06
N ALA A 37 -6.82 -10.15 -2.07
CA ALA A 37 -6.27 -9.95 -3.41
C ALA A 37 -5.82 -8.50 -3.63
N THR A 38 -4.81 -8.34 -4.46
CA THR A 38 -4.36 -7.03 -4.96
C THR A 38 -5.25 -6.61 -6.13
N PRO A 39 -5.80 -5.39 -6.14
CA PRO A 39 -6.61 -4.95 -7.27
C PRO A 39 -5.78 -4.75 -8.53
N ALA A 40 -6.31 -5.22 -9.66
CA ALA A 40 -5.73 -5.03 -10.98
C ALA A 40 -5.95 -3.59 -11.48
N GLY A 41 -5.06 -3.12 -12.34
CA GLY A 41 -5.16 -1.80 -12.97
C GLY A 41 -4.07 -0.84 -12.55
N ILE A 42 -4.24 0.42 -12.91
CA ILE A 42 -3.30 1.49 -12.57
C ILE A 42 -3.69 2.05 -11.20
N LEU A 43 -2.76 1.96 -10.27
CA LEU A 43 -2.89 2.41 -8.89
C LEU A 43 -1.95 3.60 -8.67
N PRO A 44 -2.45 4.85 -8.75
CA PRO A 44 -1.61 6.02 -8.54
C PRO A 44 -1.14 6.11 -7.08
N LEU A 45 0.07 6.59 -6.86
CA LEU A 45 0.56 6.91 -5.52
C LEU A 45 -0.01 8.27 -5.11
N ARG A 46 -0.72 8.30 -3.99
CA ARG A 46 -1.37 9.53 -3.49
C ARG A 46 -0.46 10.33 -2.58
N ARG A 47 0.11 9.67 -1.58
CA ARG A 47 0.96 10.28 -0.55
C ARG A 47 1.78 9.21 0.16
N LEU A 48 2.77 9.64 0.92
CA LEU A 48 3.64 8.78 1.71
C LEU A 48 3.35 8.97 3.20
N LEU A 49 3.35 7.85 3.93
CA LEU A 49 3.32 7.82 5.39
C LEU A 49 4.60 7.11 5.86
N TYR A 50 5.26 7.60 6.89
CA TYR A 50 6.53 7.00 7.31
C TYR A 50 6.75 7.09 8.82
N ARG A 51 7.52 6.17 9.36
CA ARG A 51 7.93 6.15 10.77
C ARG A 51 9.15 7.05 10.94
N ALA A 52 8.91 8.30 11.34
CA ALA A 52 9.99 9.29 11.53
C ALA A 52 10.96 8.91 12.67
N ASP A 53 10.54 8.02 13.57
CA ASP A 53 11.38 7.44 14.62
C ASP A 53 12.30 6.32 14.13
N ARG A 54 12.13 5.85 12.88
CA ARG A 54 12.88 4.72 12.32
C ARG A 54 13.62 5.04 11.04
N ILE A 55 13.05 5.88 10.17
CA ILE A 55 13.66 6.25 8.88
C ILE A 55 13.63 7.77 8.68
N ALA A 56 14.57 8.26 7.88
CA ALA A 56 14.54 9.64 7.42
C ALA A 56 13.32 9.89 6.51
N PRO A 57 12.81 11.12 6.42
CA PRO A 57 11.75 11.44 5.48
C PRO A 57 12.12 11.00 4.06
N PRO A 58 11.26 10.22 3.37
CA PRO A 58 11.53 9.80 2.00
C PRO A 58 11.61 11.00 1.06
N THR A 59 12.48 10.92 0.07
CA THR A 59 12.65 11.96 -0.95
C THR A 59 11.63 11.80 -2.07
N GLY A 60 11.37 12.87 -2.81
CA GLY A 60 10.44 12.85 -3.95
C GLY A 60 9.39 13.95 -3.87
N ALA A 61 8.53 14.01 -4.88
CA ALA A 61 7.52 15.07 -5.04
C ALA A 61 6.19 14.78 -4.31
N LEU A 62 5.97 13.52 -3.86
CA LEU A 62 4.72 13.16 -3.20
C LEU A 62 4.58 13.83 -1.83
N PRO A 63 3.38 14.24 -1.44
CA PRO A 63 3.10 14.63 -0.07
C PRO A 63 3.49 13.52 0.90
N ARG A 64 4.04 13.91 2.05
CA ARG A 64 4.50 12.94 3.07
C ARG A 64 4.23 13.44 4.46
N GLU A 65 3.86 12.53 5.34
CA GLU A 65 3.60 12.82 6.75
C GLU A 65 4.10 11.69 7.65
N PRO A 66 4.58 11.98 8.85
CA PRO A 66 4.98 10.96 9.79
C PRO A 66 3.77 10.22 10.35
N ILE A 67 3.93 8.92 10.62
CA ILE A 67 2.96 8.10 11.31
C ILE A 67 3.10 8.33 12.81
N GLY A 68 2.00 8.72 13.46
CA GLY A 68 1.88 8.82 14.91
C GLY A 68 1.18 7.61 15.52
N THR A 69 1.28 7.46 16.85
CA THR A 69 0.64 6.37 17.59
C THR A 69 -0.89 6.39 17.54
N GLY A 70 -1.47 7.54 17.21
CA GLY A 70 -2.92 7.71 17.04
C GLY A 70 -3.40 7.54 15.59
N ASP A 71 -2.56 7.10 14.67
CA ASP A 71 -2.96 6.94 13.28
C ASP A 71 -3.47 5.54 12.98
N GLY A 72 -4.64 5.47 12.33
CA GLY A 72 -5.27 4.25 11.88
C GLY A 72 -5.87 4.40 10.50
N TRP A 73 -6.38 3.30 9.97
CA TRP A 73 -7.09 3.25 8.69
C TRP A 73 -8.36 2.42 8.84
N CYS A 74 -9.51 3.01 8.61
CA CYS A 74 -10.79 2.31 8.74
C CYS A 74 -10.98 1.31 7.59
N ASP A 75 -11.19 0.06 7.94
CA ASP A 75 -11.43 -1.03 7.00
C ASP A 75 -12.81 -1.69 7.19
N ASP A 76 -13.72 -1.02 7.89
CA ASP A 76 -15.07 -1.48 8.12
C ASP A 76 -16.01 -0.93 7.03
N PRO A 77 -16.48 -1.79 6.10
CA PRO A 77 -17.36 -1.33 5.00
C PRO A 77 -18.71 -0.81 5.45
N ALA A 78 -19.11 -1.05 6.71
CA ALA A 78 -20.37 -0.52 7.27
C ALA A 78 -20.23 0.90 7.81
N HIS A 79 -19.00 1.38 8.03
CA HIS A 79 -18.77 2.70 8.64
C HIS A 79 -18.59 3.80 7.59
N ALA A 80 -18.97 5.04 7.95
CA ALA A 80 -18.82 6.20 7.05
C ALA A 80 -17.38 6.53 6.70
N ASP A 81 -16.43 6.21 7.61
CA ASP A 81 -15.00 6.44 7.41
C ASP A 81 -14.29 5.30 6.64
N TYR A 82 -15.06 4.37 6.07
CA TYR A 82 -14.50 3.25 5.31
C TYR A 82 -13.48 3.73 4.28
N ASN A 83 -12.32 3.07 4.26
CA ASN A 83 -11.17 3.38 3.40
C ASN A 83 -10.63 4.80 3.57
N HIS A 84 -10.67 5.33 4.79
CA HIS A 84 -10.03 6.60 5.15
C HIS A 84 -9.08 6.44 6.32
N GLN A 85 -8.07 7.30 6.37
CA GLN A 85 -7.25 7.44 7.56
C GLN A 85 -8.09 8.02 8.69
N VAL A 86 -7.93 7.47 9.89
CA VAL A 86 -8.68 7.85 11.09
C VAL A 86 -7.76 8.09 12.26
N THR A 87 -8.26 8.82 13.25
CA THR A 87 -7.56 9.02 14.53
C THR A 87 -8.06 7.99 15.55
N LEU A 88 -7.12 7.35 16.25
CA LEU A 88 -7.40 6.37 17.28
C LEU A 88 -7.56 7.05 18.66
N PRO A 89 -8.45 6.54 19.53
CA PRO A 89 -9.32 5.37 19.33
C PRO A 89 -10.45 5.66 18.34
N HIS A 90 -10.83 4.65 17.56
CA HIS A 90 -11.89 4.73 16.57
C HIS A 90 -12.92 3.59 16.79
N PRO A 91 -14.24 3.85 16.69
CA PRO A 91 -15.26 2.86 17.05
C PRO A 91 -15.40 1.71 16.04
N ALA A 92 -15.07 1.94 14.76
CA ALA A 92 -15.15 0.92 13.73
C ALA A 92 -13.88 0.08 13.63
N ARG A 93 -13.97 -1.07 12.96
CA ARG A 93 -12.80 -1.89 12.65
C ARG A 93 -11.78 -1.08 11.84
N HIS A 94 -10.51 -1.20 12.21
CA HIS A 94 -9.42 -0.43 11.63
C HIS A 94 -8.09 -1.14 11.75
N GLU A 95 -7.12 -0.73 10.93
CA GLU A 95 -5.71 -1.05 11.09
C GLU A 95 -5.01 0.05 11.90
N GLU A 96 -4.07 -0.34 12.74
CA GLU A 96 -3.10 0.58 13.34
C GLU A 96 -1.94 0.80 12.38
N LEU A 97 -1.60 2.05 12.08
CA LEU A 97 -0.48 2.36 11.19
C LEU A 97 0.86 2.36 11.93
N SER A 98 0.85 2.66 13.24
CA SER A 98 2.05 2.61 14.10
C SER A 98 2.33 1.19 14.57
N ARG A 99 2.83 0.35 13.66
CA ARG A 99 3.10 -1.08 13.94
C ARG A 99 4.41 -1.28 14.71
N THR A 100 4.48 -2.39 15.45
CA THR A 100 5.70 -2.82 16.16
C THR A 100 6.71 -3.49 15.20
N ASP A 101 6.23 -4.16 14.14
CA ASP A 101 7.09 -4.67 13.06
C ASP A 101 7.51 -3.53 12.11
N HIS A 102 8.23 -3.86 11.02
CA HIS A 102 8.78 -2.89 10.08
C HIS A 102 7.94 -2.69 8.82
N LEU A 103 6.76 -3.34 8.71
CA LEU A 103 5.97 -3.34 7.47
C LEU A 103 5.50 -1.94 7.07
N TYR A 104 5.17 -1.08 8.04
CA TYR A 104 4.72 0.28 7.80
C TYR A 104 5.77 1.34 8.18
N ASP A 105 7.05 0.98 8.16
CA ASP A 105 8.12 1.98 8.28
C ASP A 105 8.04 3.00 7.14
N LEU A 106 7.60 2.55 5.97
CA LEU A 106 7.26 3.38 4.82
C LEU A 106 6.03 2.80 4.11
N VAL A 107 5.06 3.65 3.88
CA VAL A 107 3.80 3.33 3.18
C VAL A 107 3.56 4.37 2.10
N ALA A 108 3.33 3.92 0.87
CA ALA A 108 2.70 4.74 -0.16
C ALA A 108 1.22 4.35 -0.27
N VAL A 109 0.34 5.31 -0.03
CA VAL A 109 -1.10 5.10 -0.18
C VAL A 109 -1.43 5.03 -1.66
N LEU A 110 -2.00 3.91 -2.10
CA LEU A 110 -2.40 3.70 -3.48
C LEU A 110 -3.84 4.17 -3.71
N GLY A 111 -4.06 4.81 -4.83
CA GLY A 111 -5.38 5.28 -5.25
C GLY A 111 -6.26 4.11 -5.72
N TRP A 112 -6.81 3.40 -4.76
CA TRP A 112 -7.82 2.37 -4.99
C TRP A 112 -9.05 2.67 -4.13
N ASN A 113 -10.23 2.65 -4.76
CA ASN A 113 -11.50 2.86 -4.06
C ASN A 113 -11.51 4.13 -3.18
N ASP A 114 -10.97 5.23 -3.70
CA ASP A 114 -10.79 6.48 -2.95
C ASP A 114 -11.58 7.68 -3.50
N ASP A 115 -12.04 7.60 -4.77
CA ASP A 115 -12.76 8.71 -5.39
C ASP A 115 -13.75 8.21 -6.47
N PRO A 116 -15.00 7.93 -6.11
CA PRO A 116 -15.56 7.88 -4.75
C PRO A 116 -15.26 6.57 -4.05
N VAL A 117 -15.30 6.56 -2.72
CA VAL A 117 -15.26 5.34 -1.93
C VAL A 117 -16.57 4.57 -2.09
N MET A 118 -16.46 3.30 -2.47
CA MET A 118 -17.59 2.38 -2.59
C MET A 118 -17.47 1.27 -1.54
N ARG A 119 -18.53 1.06 -0.77
CA ARG A 119 -18.54 0.04 0.29
C ARG A 119 -18.25 -1.35 -0.24
N GLY A 120 -17.35 -2.07 0.43
CA GLY A 120 -17.02 -3.46 0.11
C GLY A 120 -16.07 -3.65 -1.07
N ARG A 121 -15.60 -2.58 -1.72
CA ARG A 121 -14.67 -2.66 -2.86
C ARG A 121 -13.21 -2.74 -2.47
N GLY A 122 -12.91 -2.81 -1.19
CA GLY A 122 -11.56 -2.91 -0.65
C GLY A 122 -11.08 -1.63 0.00
N SER A 123 -10.18 -1.77 0.95
CA SER A 123 -9.63 -0.68 1.75
C SER A 123 -8.15 -0.93 2.04
N ALA A 124 -7.44 0.13 2.45
CA ALA A 124 -6.05 0.07 2.89
C ALA A 124 -5.15 -0.63 1.85
N ILE A 125 -5.27 -0.26 0.59
CA ILE A 125 -4.41 -0.78 -0.46
C ILE A 125 -3.16 0.10 -0.52
N PHE A 126 -2.07 -0.45 -0.01
CA PHE A 126 -0.80 0.26 0.16
C PHE A 126 0.33 -0.41 -0.64
N LEU A 127 1.37 0.36 -0.89
CA LEU A 127 2.69 -0.13 -1.21
C LEU A 127 3.55 0.08 0.04
N HIS A 128 4.07 -1.00 0.63
CA HIS A 128 4.77 -0.93 1.91
C HIS A 128 6.02 -1.83 1.94
N VAL A 129 6.67 -1.92 3.10
CA VAL A 129 7.87 -2.74 3.29
C VAL A 129 7.49 -4.22 3.40
N ALA A 130 8.17 -5.07 2.65
CA ALA A 130 7.95 -6.51 2.66
C ALA A 130 8.53 -7.17 3.93
N ARG A 131 7.97 -8.32 4.32
CA ARG A 131 8.62 -9.23 5.25
C ARG A 131 9.90 -9.79 4.61
N ASP A 132 10.85 -10.23 5.43
CA ASP A 132 12.13 -10.76 4.93
C ASP A 132 11.96 -11.94 3.97
N ASP A 133 10.94 -12.78 4.19
CA ASP A 133 10.59 -13.93 3.35
C ASP A 133 9.64 -13.58 2.20
N TYR A 134 9.22 -12.31 2.08
CA TYR A 134 8.18 -11.87 1.13
C TYR A 134 6.87 -12.63 1.26
N ALA A 135 6.47 -12.98 2.46
CA ALA A 135 5.17 -13.59 2.72
C ALA A 135 4.04 -12.74 2.12
N PRO A 136 2.97 -13.37 1.61
CA PRO A 136 1.84 -12.65 1.01
C PRO A 136 1.20 -11.64 1.96
N THR A 137 0.61 -10.61 1.38
CA THR A 137 -0.16 -9.58 2.08
C THR A 137 -1.66 -9.88 2.04
N GLU A 138 -2.45 -9.02 2.66
CA GLU A 138 -3.92 -9.08 2.58
C GLU A 138 -4.49 -8.28 1.38
N GLY A 139 -3.63 -7.88 0.43
CA GLY A 139 -4.01 -7.16 -0.79
C GLY A 139 -3.03 -6.05 -1.19
N CYS A 140 -2.16 -5.64 -0.30
CA CYS A 140 -1.11 -4.66 -0.58
C CYS A 140 -0.02 -5.24 -1.51
N VAL A 141 0.79 -4.35 -2.05
CA VAL A 141 2.07 -4.68 -2.68
C VAL A 141 3.19 -4.34 -1.71
N ALA A 142 4.18 -5.20 -1.55
CA ALA A 142 5.28 -4.96 -0.64
C ALA A 142 6.65 -5.23 -1.27
N LEU A 143 7.61 -4.38 -0.96
CA LEU A 143 9.00 -4.42 -1.47
C LEU A 143 9.98 -4.32 -0.31
N ALA A 144 11.21 -4.76 -0.53
CA ALA A 144 12.29 -4.41 0.38
C ALA A 144 12.43 -2.89 0.50
N LEU A 145 12.70 -2.38 1.69
CA LEU A 145 12.77 -0.94 1.94
C LEU A 145 13.74 -0.20 0.98
N PRO A 146 14.96 -0.71 0.69
CA PRO A 146 15.85 -0.05 -0.26
C PRO A 146 15.26 0.07 -1.68
N ASP A 147 14.55 -0.97 -2.14
CA ASP A 147 13.90 -0.95 -3.45
C ASP A 147 12.76 0.07 -3.49
N LEU A 148 11.94 0.11 -2.44
CA LEU A 148 10.84 1.06 -2.33
C LEU A 148 11.37 2.51 -2.32
N LEU A 149 12.40 2.81 -1.54
CA LEU A 149 13.04 4.12 -1.51
C LEU A 149 13.62 4.52 -2.88
N MET A 150 14.27 3.58 -3.56
CA MET A 150 14.82 3.79 -4.91
C MET A 150 13.72 4.18 -5.90
N LEU A 151 12.62 3.42 -5.94
CA LEU A 151 11.49 3.69 -6.84
C LEU A 151 10.91 5.08 -6.63
N LEU A 152 10.73 5.49 -5.37
CA LEU A 152 10.21 6.82 -5.02
C LEU A 152 11.19 7.93 -5.44
N THR A 153 12.47 7.75 -5.16
CA THR A 153 13.53 8.70 -5.54
C THR A 153 13.66 8.84 -7.05
N GLU A 154 13.48 7.74 -7.79
CA GLU A 154 13.52 7.74 -9.26
C GLU A 154 12.21 8.23 -9.90
N GLY A 155 11.23 8.63 -9.11
CA GLY A 155 10.02 9.32 -9.58
C GLY A 155 8.89 8.39 -10.01
N MET A 156 8.74 7.23 -9.37
CA MET A 156 7.55 6.40 -9.56
C MET A 156 6.30 7.12 -9.06
N THR A 157 5.24 7.15 -9.86
CA THR A 157 3.98 7.84 -9.57
C THR A 157 2.77 6.91 -9.54
N ALA A 158 2.91 5.69 -10.03
CA ALA A 158 1.85 4.69 -10.03
C ALA A 158 2.41 3.28 -10.16
N LEU A 159 1.62 2.30 -9.72
CA LEU A 159 1.78 0.88 -10.04
C LEU A 159 0.75 0.48 -11.09
N HIS A 160 1.13 -0.38 -12.02
CA HIS A 160 0.21 -1.09 -12.90
C HIS A 160 0.21 -2.56 -12.52
N ALA A 161 -0.81 -3.00 -11.78
CA ALA A 161 -0.98 -4.40 -11.40
C ALA A 161 -1.67 -5.16 -12.54
N ARG A 162 -0.98 -6.15 -13.11
CA ARG A 162 -1.45 -6.92 -14.27
C ARG A 162 -1.85 -8.33 -13.87
N THR A 163 -2.91 -8.80 -14.48
CA THR A 163 -3.43 -10.16 -14.26
C THR A 163 -2.71 -11.26 -15.08
N ASP A 164 -1.80 -10.88 -15.97
CA ASP A 164 -1.01 -11.77 -16.85
C ASP A 164 0.45 -11.89 -16.43
#